data_0c85b23f534c584fb5a236033278ce5b
#
_entry.id   0c85b23f534c584fb5a236033278ce5b
#
_cell.length_a   1.000
_cell.length_b   1.000
_cell.length_c   1.000
_cell.angle_alpha   90.00
_cell.angle_beta   90.00
_cell.angle_gamma   90.00
#
_symmetry.space_group_name_H-M   'P 1'
#
loop_
_entity.id
_entity.type
_entity.pdbx_description
1 polymer ?
#
loop_
_entity_poly.entity_id
_entity_poly.type
_entity_poly.pdbx_seq_one_letter_code
_entity_poly.pdbx_strand_id
1 'polypeptide(L)'
;MFRFKFLKKPKFYVWAGFVLFLLVAAPIAIDFSFEELYLHTERFQNHRSARPATVAVVPGASVYKNEPSPVLKDRLDCALELYHQGKVRKILLSGDNGSIYYNEVKPMLLYILKNEVNERDIFVDHAGFRTLDTLVRAKEIFQVKDLIFVSQRVYQPRAAFLANKIGLKFQAFEADRRIYTSGPFSRIREFFARTLAWVDMNLFKTNPKYLGDPFPIEGSGIKTWKGSVL
;
A
#
# COMPACT_ATOMS: atom_id res chain seq x y z
N MET A 1 2.18 -5.18 -54.69
CA MET A 1 2.54 -3.80 -54.33
C MET A 1 1.30 -3.13 -53.74
N PHE A 2 1.07 -3.31 -52.40
CA PHE A 2 -0.12 -2.75 -51.74
C PHE A 2 0.17 -1.29 -51.39
N ARG A 3 -0.46 -0.35 -52.13
CA ARG A 3 -0.49 1.07 -51.75
C ARG A 3 -1.48 1.26 -50.61
N PHE A 4 -0.97 1.44 -49.39
CA PHE A 4 -1.75 2.00 -48.30
C PHE A 4 -2.17 3.43 -48.65
N LYS A 5 -3.43 3.63 -49.08
CA LYS A 5 -4.05 4.95 -49.21
C LYS A 5 -4.22 5.48 -47.76
N PHE A 6 -3.24 6.21 -47.25
CA PHE A 6 -3.42 6.99 -46.05
C PHE A 6 -4.56 7.98 -46.22
N LEU A 7 -5.62 7.77 -45.50
CA LEU A 7 -6.81 8.61 -45.45
C LEU A 7 -6.42 10.04 -45.10
N LYS A 8 -6.34 10.94 -46.08
CA LYS A 8 -6.21 12.39 -45.89
C LYS A 8 -7.53 12.98 -45.38
N LYS A 9 -7.93 12.67 -44.13
CA LYS A 9 -9.05 13.33 -43.47
C LYS A 9 -8.49 14.19 -42.33
N PRO A 10 -8.39 15.51 -42.47
CA PRO A 10 -7.84 16.40 -41.46
C PRO A 10 -8.53 16.20 -40.10
N LYS A 11 -9.81 15.88 -40.10
CA LYS A 11 -10.57 15.53 -38.88
C LYS A 11 -9.97 14.30 -38.14
N PHE A 12 -9.45 13.31 -38.83
CA PHE A 12 -8.84 12.13 -38.22
C PHE A 12 -7.59 12.52 -37.39
N TYR A 13 -6.71 13.34 -37.96
CA TYR A 13 -5.49 13.77 -37.25
C TYR A 13 -5.80 14.67 -36.03
N VAL A 14 -6.84 15.50 -36.14
CA VAL A 14 -7.31 16.32 -34.98
C VAL A 14 -7.83 15.41 -33.89
N TRP A 15 -8.66 14.42 -34.19
CA TRP A 15 -9.16 13.46 -33.23
C TRP A 15 -8.03 12.61 -32.64
N ALA A 16 -7.11 12.12 -33.46
CA ALA A 16 -5.95 11.35 -32.98
C ALA A 16 -5.06 12.20 -32.05
N GLY A 17 -4.82 13.47 -32.40
CA GLY A 17 -4.09 14.41 -31.54
C GLY A 17 -4.82 14.68 -30.22
N PHE A 18 -6.14 14.84 -30.24
CA PHE A 18 -6.93 15.03 -29.04
C PHE A 18 -6.91 13.79 -28.12
N VAL A 19 -7.07 12.59 -28.68
CA VAL A 19 -6.96 11.34 -27.93
C VAL A 19 -5.57 11.18 -27.31
N LEU A 20 -4.51 11.44 -28.09
CA LEU A 20 -3.14 11.40 -27.60
C LEU A 20 -2.92 12.42 -26.46
N PHE A 21 -3.45 13.63 -26.60
CA PHE A 21 -3.40 14.63 -25.54
C PHE A 21 -4.09 14.13 -24.27
N LEU A 22 -5.29 13.55 -24.36
CA LEU A 22 -5.98 12.99 -23.21
C LEU A 22 -5.22 11.83 -22.56
N LEU A 23 -4.59 10.96 -23.35
CA LEU A 23 -3.78 9.83 -22.85
C LEU A 23 -2.55 10.30 -22.07
N VAL A 24 -2.07 11.51 -22.29
CA VAL A 24 -0.95 12.09 -21.55
C VAL A 24 -1.44 12.99 -20.42
N ALA A 25 -2.41 13.86 -20.70
CA ALA A 25 -2.88 14.86 -19.73
C ALA A 25 -3.66 14.23 -18.56
N ALA A 26 -4.46 13.18 -18.81
CA ALA A 26 -5.26 12.56 -17.77
C ALA A 26 -4.39 11.88 -16.68
N PRO A 27 -3.39 11.06 -16.98
CA PRO A 27 -2.48 10.51 -15.96
C PRO A 27 -1.76 11.60 -15.15
N ILE A 28 -1.33 12.69 -15.79
CA ILE A 28 -0.69 13.81 -15.11
C ILE A 28 -1.67 14.48 -14.14
N ALA A 29 -2.89 14.76 -14.57
CA ALA A 29 -3.93 15.35 -13.71
C ALA A 29 -4.30 14.43 -12.54
N ILE A 30 -4.38 13.12 -12.79
CA ILE A 30 -4.59 12.10 -11.75
C ILE A 30 -3.44 12.14 -10.74
N ASP A 31 -2.20 12.10 -11.19
CA ASP A 31 -1.04 12.12 -10.30
C ASP A 31 -1.03 13.36 -9.41
N PHE A 32 -1.36 14.52 -9.99
CA PHE A 32 -1.48 15.79 -9.25
C PHE A 32 -2.60 15.74 -8.20
N SER A 33 -3.76 15.17 -8.53
CA SER A 33 -4.89 15.02 -7.60
C SER A 33 -4.56 14.12 -6.41
N PHE A 34 -3.71 13.11 -6.59
CA PHE A 34 -3.22 12.25 -5.51
C PHE A 34 -2.29 13.00 -4.56
N GLU A 35 -1.38 13.81 -5.11
CA GLU A 35 -0.49 14.64 -4.28
C GLU A 35 -1.29 15.69 -3.51
N GLU A 36 -2.27 16.34 -4.14
CA GLU A 36 -3.14 17.32 -3.50
C GLU A 36 -3.93 16.69 -2.34
N LEU A 37 -4.58 15.53 -2.59
CA LEU A 37 -5.27 14.78 -1.54
C LEU A 37 -4.33 14.44 -0.39
N TYR A 38 -3.11 14.02 -0.71
CA TYR A 38 -2.12 13.68 0.30
C TYR A 38 -1.67 14.89 1.12
N LEU A 39 -1.62 16.09 0.55
CA LEU A 39 -1.31 17.33 1.30
C LEU A 39 -2.34 17.60 2.40
N HIS A 40 -3.58 17.18 2.22
CA HIS A 40 -4.67 17.31 3.19
C HIS A 40 -4.81 16.08 4.11
N THR A 41 -3.98 15.04 3.92
CA THR A 41 -3.97 13.84 4.76
C THR A 41 -3.11 14.07 6.00
N GLU A 42 -3.54 13.53 7.14
CA GLU A 42 -2.70 13.49 8.35
C GLU A 42 -1.44 12.66 8.08
N ARG A 43 -0.27 13.29 8.22
CA ARG A 43 1.03 12.68 7.90
C ARG A 43 2.06 12.99 8.96
N PHE A 44 2.88 11.99 9.25
CA PHE A 44 3.87 12.03 10.31
C PHE A 44 5.17 11.38 9.83
N GLN A 45 6.30 11.91 10.31
CA GLN A 45 7.64 11.35 10.15
C GLN A 45 8.26 11.03 11.51
N ASN A 46 7.60 11.47 12.57
CA ASN A 46 8.05 11.25 13.93
C ASN A 46 6.91 10.59 14.74
N HIS A 47 7.21 9.49 15.39
CA HIS A 47 6.26 8.75 16.22
C HIS A 47 5.63 9.59 17.34
N ARG A 48 6.35 10.59 17.89
CA ARG A 48 5.83 11.47 18.96
C ARG A 48 4.65 12.32 18.49
N SER A 49 4.69 12.79 17.23
CA SER A 49 3.62 13.63 16.66
C SER A 49 2.44 12.82 16.12
N ALA A 50 2.62 11.52 15.86
CA ALA A 50 1.54 10.65 15.38
C ALA A 50 0.39 10.60 16.39
N ARG A 51 -0.85 10.68 15.88
CA ARG A 51 -2.04 10.51 16.72
C ARG A 51 -2.29 9.02 16.95
N PRO A 52 -2.78 8.63 18.15
CA PRO A 52 -3.10 7.23 18.40
C PRO A 52 -4.11 6.67 17.38
N ALA A 53 -3.89 5.42 16.99
CA ALA A 53 -4.79 4.64 16.15
C ALA A 53 -4.87 3.19 16.65
N THR A 54 -5.82 2.43 16.13
CA THR A 54 -6.00 1.02 16.53
C THR A 54 -4.81 0.17 16.10
N VAL A 55 -4.29 0.37 14.89
CA VAL A 55 -3.29 -0.52 14.29
C VAL A 55 -2.30 0.23 13.39
N ALA A 56 -1.03 -0.21 13.41
CA ALA A 56 -0.06 0.10 12.36
C ALA A 56 -0.18 -0.95 11.24
N VAL A 57 -0.53 -0.54 10.04
CA VAL A 57 -0.54 -1.41 8.86
C VAL A 57 0.77 -1.27 8.12
N VAL A 58 1.50 -2.37 8.01
CA VAL A 58 2.80 -2.44 7.34
C VAL A 58 2.64 -3.24 6.05
N PRO A 59 2.58 -2.58 4.88
CA PRO A 59 2.57 -3.30 3.62
C PRO A 59 3.93 -3.95 3.35
N GLY A 60 3.92 -5.10 2.70
CA GLY A 60 5.11 -5.81 2.26
C GLY A 60 5.96 -5.00 1.26
N ALA A 61 7.19 -5.40 1.16
CA ALA A 61 8.14 -4.97 0.15
C ALA A 61 9.12 -6.14 -0.11
N SER A 62 10.07 -5.93 -1.02
CA SER A 62 11.00 -7.00 -1.41
C SER A 62 11.67 -7.67 -0.20
N VAL A 63 11.77 -8.98 -0.29
CA VAL A 63 12.50 -9.85 0.66
C VAL A 63 13.66 -10.50 -0.08
N TYR A 64 14.80 -10.57 0.55
CA TYR A 64 16.00 -11.20 -0.02
C TYR A 64 16.59 -12.19 0.98
N LYS A 65 16.76 -13.45 0.56
CA LYS A 65 17.28 -14.54 1.41
C LYS A 65 16.59 -14.65 2.78
N ASN A 66 15.26 -14.55 2.79
CA ASN A 66 14.44 -14.56 4.00
C ASN A 66 14.69 -13.40 4.98
N GLU A 67 15.30 -12.30 4.52
CA GLU A 67 15.50 -11.09 5.29
C GLU A 67 14.72 -9.93 4.65
N PRO A 68 14.15 -9.02 5.46
CA PRO A 68 13.50 -7.81 4.94
C PRO A 68 14.51 -6.93 4.19
N SER A 69 14.14 -6.44 3.01
CA SER A 69 14.93 -5.40 2.33
C SER A 69 15.09 -4.15 3.20
N PRO A 70 16.07 -3.27 2.93
CA PRO A 70 16.22 -2.02 3.68
C PRO A 70 14.93 -1.17 3.72
N VAL A 71 14.16 -1.17 2.61
CA VAL A 71 12.87 -0.49 2.52
C VAL A 71 11.85 -1.09 3.48
N LEU A 72 11.76 -2.43 3.53
CA LEU A 72 10.83 -3.14 4.40
C LEU A 72 11.26 -3.03 5.86
N LYS A 73 12.55 -3.14 6.14
CA LYS A 73 13.10 -2.99 7.48
C LYS A 73 12.74 -1.63 8.08
N ASP A 74 12.90 -0.55 7.32
CA ASP A 74 12.56 0.79 7.79
C ASP A 74 11.07 0.94 8.12
N ARG A 75 10.17 0.26 7.38
CA ARG A 75 8.73 0.18 7.74
C ARG A 75 8.52 -0.55 9.05
N LEU A 76 9.15 -1.72 9.22
CA LEU A 76 9.01 -2.52 10.42
C LEU A 76 9.55 -1.78 11.65
N ASP A 77 10.70 -1.12 11.54
CA ASP A 77 11.28 -0.30 12.61
C ASP A 77 10.35 0.85 13.02
N CYS A 78 9.75 1.54 12.03
CA CYS A 78 8.77 2.61 12.32
C CYS A 78 7.50 2.06 13.01
N ALA A 79 7.02 0.88 12.60
CA ALA A 79 5.87 0.25 13.25
C ALA A 79 6.17 -0.17 14.69
N LEU A 80 7.38 -0.67 14.96
CA LEU A 80 7.87 -0.99 16.31
C LEU A 80 7.90 0.27 17.19
N GLU A 81 8.43 1.38 16.69
CA GLU A 81 8.45 2.65 17.44
C GLU A 81 7.04 3.14 17.75
N LEU A 82 6.11 3.06 16.81
CA LEU A 82 4.70 3.41 17.04
C LEU A 82 4.06 2.51 18.11
N TYR A 83 4.35 1.22 18.11
CA TYR A 83 3.84 0.27 19.09
C TYR A 83 4.43 0.52 20.48
N HIS A 84 5.75 0.61 20.61
CA HIS A 84 6.42 0.83 21.89
C HIS A 84 6.11 2.20 22.52
N GLN A 85 5.78 3.19 21.71
CA GLN A 85 5.31 4.51 22.17
C GLN A 85 3.80 4.55 22.47
N GLY A 86 3.10 3.41 22.38
CA GLY A 86 1.66 3.32 22.64
C GLY A 86 0.79 4.09 21.63
N LYS A 87 1.32 4.41 20.46
CA LYS A 87 0.57 5.08 19.39
C LYS A 87 -0.38 4.12 18.67
N VAL A 88 -0.04 2.83 18.65
CA VAL A 88 -0.90 1.76 18.18
C VAL A 88 -0.90 0.60 19.15
N ARG A 89 -2.00 -0.16 19.17
CA ARG A 89 -2.13 -1.34 20.03
C ARG A 89 -1.83 -2.64 19.29
N LYS A 90 -1.86 -2.62 17.97
CA LYS A 90 -1.71 -3.78 17.11
C LYS A 90 -0.82 -3.45 15.92
N ILE A 91 -0.20 -4.47 15.34
CA ILE A 91 0.56 -4.39 14.09
C ILE A 91 -0.06 -5.39 13.12
N LEU A 92 -0.45 -4.93 11.92
CA LEU A 92 -0.93 -5.76 10.81
C LEU A 92 0.14 -5.79 9.71
N LEU A 93 0.75 -6.94 9.54
CA LEU A 93 1.72 -7.22 8.50
C LEU A 93 0.98 -7.74 7.27
N SER A 94 0.98 -6.99 6.16
CA SER A 94 0.22 -7.36 4.97
C SER A 94 1.16 -7.48 3.77
N GLY A 95 1.27 -8.68 3.20
CA GLY A 95 2.20 -8.94 2.11
C GLY A 95 1.78 -10.11 1.23
N ASP A 96 2.59 -10.37 0.20
CA ASP A 96 2.37 -11.47 -0.73
C ASP A 96 2.89 -12.80 -0.15
N ASN A 97 1.98 -13.76 -0.04
CA ASN A 97 2.26 -15.17 0.25
C ASN A 97 1.52 -16.08 -0.76
N GLY A 98 1.33 -15.60 -1.98
CA GLY A 98 0.59 -16.31 -3.03
C GLY A 98 1.39 -17.37 -3.77
N SER A 99 2.67 -17.58 -3.45
CA SER A 99 3.53 -18.56 -4.10
C SER A 99 4.29 -19.39 -3.07
N ILE A 100 4.43 -20.70 -3.34
CA ILE A 100 5.20 -21.64 -2.49
C ILE A 100 6.67 -21.19 -2.33
N TYR A 101 7.18 -20.45 -3.30
CA TYR A 101 8.59 -20.00 -3.34
C TYR A 101 8.81 -18.58 -2.85
N TYR A 102 7.72 -17.84 -2.55
CA TYR A 102 7.81 -16.44 -2.17
C TYR A 102 6.83 -16.11 -1.04
N ASN A 103 7.40 -15.75 0.10
CA ASN A 103 6.63 -15.39 1.29
C ASN A 103 7.24 -14.11 1.90
N GLU A 104 6.56 -12.98 1.72
CA GLU A 104 6.99 -11.70 2.30
C GLU A 104 6.68 -11.61 3.79
N VAL A 105 5.56 -12.20 4.22
CA VAL A 105 5.05 -12.00 5.59
C VAL A 105 5.83 -12.77 6.64
N LYS A 106 6.46 -13.91 6.29
CA LYS A 106 7.26 -14.70 7.22
C LYS A 106 8.46 -13.91 7.76
N PRO A 107 9.33 -13.31 6.94
CA PRO A 107 10.43 -12.47 7.42
C PRO A 107 9.95 -11.26 8.22
N MET A 108 8.82 -10.64 7.83
CA MET A 108 8.22 -9.53 8.57
C MET A 108 7.82 -9.97 9.98
N LEU A 109 7.11 -11.10 10.09
CA LEU A 109 6.66 -11.66 11.36
C LEU A 109 7.86 -12.01 12.26
N LEU A 110 8.85 -12.73 11.73
CA LEU A 110 10.05 -13.09 12.48
C LEU A 110 10.84 -11.86 12.96
N TYR A 111 10.85 -10.79 12.15
CA TYR A 111 11.50 -9.54 12.52
C TYR A 111 10.78 -8.87 13.70
N ILE A 112 9.46 -8.76 13.66
CA ILE A 112 8.65 -8.13 14.73
C ILE A 112 8.74 -8.95 16.02
N LEU A 113 8.67 -10.28 15.94
CA LEU A 113 8.76 -11.18 17.11
C LEU A 113 10.08 -11.03 17.88
N LYS A 114 11.18 -10.71 17.21
CA LYS A 114 12.48 -10.48 17.85
C LYS A 114 12.56 -9.15 18.63
N ASN A 115 11.56 -8.29 18.52
CA ASN A 115 11.58 -6.92 19.03
C ASN A 115 10.50 -6.67 20.10
N GLU A 116 10.27 -7.62 21.00
CA GLU A 116 9.46 -7.48 22.23
C GLU A 116 8.01 -6.99 22.01
N VAL A 117 7.42 -7.33 20.88
CA VAL A 117 5.99 -7.11 20.63
C VAL A 117 5.21 -8.31 21.18
N ASN A 118 4.10 -8.05 21.88
CA ASN A 118 3.24 -9.13 22.34
C ASN A 118 2.68 -9.91 21.13
N GLU A 119 2.88 -11.22 21.12
CA GLU A 119 2.47 -12.12 20.03
C GLU A 119 0.99 -11.96 19.64
N ARG A 120 0.11 -11.72 20.63
CA ARG A 120 -1.32 -11.51 20.40
C ARG A 120 -1.63 -10.23 19.64
N ASP A 121 -0.68 -9.27 19.59
CA ASP A 121 -0.85 -7.98 18.94
C ASP A 121 -0.34 -7.94 17.51
N ILE A 122 0.24 -9.04 17.03
CA ILE A 122 0.79 -9.17 15.69
C ILE A 122 -0.18 -9.96 14.80
N PHE A 123 -0.71 -9.30 13.79
CA PHE A 123 -1.60 -9.88 12.78
C PHE A 123 -0.88 -10.02 11.46
N VAL A 124 -1.19 -11.09 10.72
CA VAL A 124 -0.61 -11.38 9.42
C VAL A 124 -1.71 -11.51 8.37
N ASP A 125 -1.58 -10.72 7.32
CA ASP A 125 -2.40 -10.78 6.11
C ASP A 125 -1.57 -11.35 4.97
N HIS A 126 -1.93 -12.54 4.50
CA HIS A 126 -1.24 -13.31 3.47
C HIS A 126 -1.64 -12.93 2.04
N ALA A 127 -2.61 -12.04 1.87
CA ALA A 127 -3.17 -11.69 0.57
C ALA A 127 -3.09 -10.18 0.25
N GLY A 128 -2.11 -9.50 0.82
CA GLY A 128 -1.81 -8.10 0.57
C GLY A 128 -0.98 -7.89 -0.70
N PHE A 129 -1.44 -8.36 -1.87
CA PHE A 129 -0.70 -8.30 -3.12
C PHE A 129 -0.51 -6.88 -3.67
N ARG A 130 -1.49 -6.02 -3.45
CA ARG A 130 -1.49 -4.61 -3.85
C ARG A 130 -1.94 -3.75 -2.67
N THR A 131 -1.64 -2.46 -2.70
CA THR A 131 -2.12 -1.51 -1.67
C THR A 131 -3.64 -1.51 -1.54
N LEU A 132 -4.38 -1.71 -2.64
CA LEU A 132 -5.84 -1.87 -2.62
C LEU A 132 -6.24 -3.09 -1.78
N ASP A 133 -5.62 -4.24 -2.05
CA ASP A 133 -5.92 -5.48 -1.33
C ASP A 133 -5.62 -5.31 0.17
N THR A 134 -4.46 -4.77 0.53
CA THR A 134 -4.07 -4.47 1.92
C THR A 134 -5.12 -3.63 2.65
N LEU A 135 -5.56 -2.51 2.05
CA LEU A 135 -6.48 -1.58 2.72
C LEU A 135 -7.91 -2.11 2.78
N VAL A 136 -8.41 -2.73 1.70
CA VAL A 136 -9.75 -3.34 1.72
C VAL A 136 -9.79 -4.50 2.71
N ARG A 137 -8.77 -5.34 2.74
CA ARG A 137 -8.70 -6.46 3.68
C ARG A 137 -8.51 -5.98 5.12
N ALA A 138 -7.74 -4.93 5.36
CA ALA A 138 -7.66 -4.30 6.68
C ALA A 138 -9.06 -3.89 7.18
N LYS A 139 -9.88 -3.31 6.31
CA LYS A 139 -11.24 -2.88 6.64
C LYS A 139 -12.21 -4.07 6.77
N GLU A 140 -12.30 -4.92 5.76
CA GLU A 140 -13.36 -5.94 5.66
C GLU A 140 -13.03 -7.22 6.43
N ILE A 141 -11.78 -7.68 6.39
CA ILE A 141 -11.34 -8.91 7.07
C ILE A 141 -10.95 -8.61 8.51
N PHE A 142 -10.03 -7.66 8.71
CA PHE A 142 -9.54 -7.33 10.04
C PHE A 142 -10.41 -6.31 10.79
N GLN A 143 -11.49 -5.82 10.16
CA GLN A 143 -12.46 -4.89 10.74
C GLN A 143 -11.82 -3.65 11.36
N VAL A 144 -10.72 -3.18 10.75
CA VAL A 144 -9.99 -1.98 11.15
C VAL A 144 -10.84 -0.75 10.86
N LYS A 145 -11.02 0.12 11.86
CA LYS A 145 -11.76 1.38 11.72
C LYS A 145 -10.85 2.57 11.47
N ASP A 146 -9.67 2.54 12.10
CA ASP A 146 -8.66 3.60 12.01
C ASP A 146 -7.25 2.98 12.03
N LEU A 147 -6.36 3.51 11.24
CA LEU A 147 -5.01 2.98 11.09
C LEU A 147 -3.95 4.06 10.86
N ILE A 148 -2.71 3.70 11.19
CA ILE A 148 -1.51 4.36 10.70
C ILE A 148 -0.89 3.46 9.62
N PHE A 149 -0.80 3.96 8.39
CA PHE A 149 -0.18 3.25 7.29
C PHE A 149 1.30 3.57 7.21
N VAL A 150 2.16 2.58 7.45
CA VAL A 150 3.60 2.76 7.57
C VAL A 150 4.29 2.39 6.26
N SER A 151 4.67 3.39 5.46
CA SER A 151 5.30 3.18 4.16
C SER A 151 6.16 4.38 3.75
N GLN A 152 7.00 4.23 2.70
CA GLN A 152 7.76 5.35 2.17
C GLN A 152 6.85 6.40 1.53
N ARG A 153 7.28 7.67 1.58
CA ARG A 153 6.56 8.84 1.08
C ARG A 153 6.00 8.66 -0.33
N VAL A 154 6.77 8.04 -1.22
CA VAL A 154 6.40 7.86 -2.63
C VAL A 154 5.12 7.03 -2.81
N TYR A 155 4.81 6.11 -1.88
CA TYR A 155 3.64 5.22 -1.93
C TYR A 155 2.42 5.77 -1.19
N GLN A 156 2.61 6.74 -0.29
CA GLN A 156 1.58 7.26 0.59
C GLN A 156 0.39 7.92 -0.13
N PRO A 157 0.58 8.75 -1.19
CA PRO A 157 -0.55 9.37 -1.89
C PRO A 157 -1.53 8.35 -2.46
N ARG A 158 -1.03 7.23 -3.01
CA ARG A 158 -1.89 6.16 -3.51
C ARG A 158 -2.63 5.45 -2.38
N ALA A 159 -1.98 5.20 -1.26
CA ALA A 159 -2.62 4.60 -0.09
C ALA A 159 -3.71 5.52 0.50
N ALA A 160 -3.43 6.82 0.62
CA ALA A 160 -4.40 7.81 1.10
C ALA A 160 -5.64 7.90 0.20
N PHE A 161 -5.44 7.92 -1.13
CA PHE A 161 -6.55 7.92 -2.08
C PHE A 161 -7.44 6.68 -1.92
N LEU A 162 -6.83 5.50 -1.87
CA LEU A 162 -7.56 4.23 -1.72
C LEU A 162 -8.31 4.17 -0.38
N ALA A 163 -7.67 4.56 0.72
CA ALA A 163 -8.29 4.60 2.04
C ALA A 163 -9.49 5.56 2.07
N ASN A 164 -9.35 6.75 1.49
CA ASN A 164 -10.44 7.73 1.35
C ASN A 164 -11.62 7.13 0.57
N LYS A 165 -11.35 6.50 -0.58
CA LYS A 165 -12.39 5.89 -1.43
C LYS A 165 -13.19 4.79 -0.73
N ILE A 166 -12.55 4.02 0.15
CA ILE A 166 -13.23 2.96 0.91
C ILE A 166 -13.76 3.44 2.27
N GLY A 167 -13.58 4.72 2.62
CA GLY A 167 -14.06 5.30 3.88
C GLY A 167 -13.34 4.79 5.12
N LEU A 168 -12.02 4.54 5.03
CA LEU A 168 -11.18 4.10 6.14
C LEU A 168 -10.42 5.30 6.74
N LYS A 169 -10.49 5.48 8.06
CA LYS A 169 -9.72 6.52 8.75
C LYS A 169 -8.24 6.22 8.64
N PHE A 170 -7.51 7.11 8.01
CA PHE A 170 -6.15 6.89 7.55
C PHE A 170 -5.21 7.98 8.05
N GLN A 171 -4.08 7.58 8.60
CA GLN A 171 -2.94 8.43 8.91
C GLN A 171 -1.73 7.86 8.19
N ALA A 172 -0.95 8.71 7.54
CA ALA A 172 0.29 8.33 6.86
C ALA A 172 1.47 8.45 7.83
N PHE A 173 2.28 7.40 7.95
CA PHE A 173 3.58 7.48 8.58
C PHE A 173 4.67 7.25 7.54
N GLU A 174 5.50 8.28 7.29
CA GLU A 174 6.55 8.24 6.28
C GLU A 174 7.79 7.54 6.84
N ALA A 175 8.05 6.32 6.35
CA ALA A 175 9.14 5.46 6.81
C ALA A 175 10.44 5.65 6.01
N ASP A 176 10.70 6.88 5.56
CA ASP A 176 11.90 7.22 4.78
C ASP A 176 13.06 7.53 5.73
N ARG A 177 13.82 6.50 6.15
CA ARG A 177 14.97 6.64 7.05
C ARG A 177 16.30 6.83 6.33
N ARG A 178 16.30 6.61 5.02
CA ARG A 178 17.50 6.67 4.17
C ARG A 178 17.15 7.02 2.73
N ILE A 179 18.16 7.33 1.93
CA ILE A 179 18.03 7.45 0.48
C ILE A 179 18.09 6.06 -0.12
N TYR A 180 17.04 5.70 -0.90
CA TYR A 180 16.97 4.39 -1.59
C TYR A 180 17.42 4.53 -3.04
N THR A 181 18.28 3.62 -3.50
CA THR A 181 18.76 3.57 -4.90
C THR A 181 17.63 3.34 -5.91
N SER A 182 16.56 2.65 -5.48
CA SER A 182 15.36 2.41 -6.30
C SER A 182 14.40 3.62 -6.39
N GLY A 183 14.71 4.74 -5.74
CA GLY A 183 13.83 5.90 -5.62
C GLY A 183 13.30 6.43 -6.96
N PRO A 184 14.16 6.71 -7.98
CA PRO A 184 13.70 7.20 -9.28
C PRO A 184 12.78 6.22 -10.00
N PHE A 185 13.11 4.93 -10.01
CA PHE A 185 12.28 3.89 -10.61
C PHE A 185 10.94 3.75 -9.90
N SER A 186 10.94 3.85 -8.58
CA SER A 186 9.72 3.81 -7.78
C SER A 186 8.76 4.96 -8.10
N ARG A 187 9.27 6.17 -8.37
CA ARG A 187 8.45 7.32 -8.79
C ARG A 187 7.75 7.07 -10.13
N ILE A 188 8.48 6.55 -11.12
CA ILE A 188 7.91 6.23 -12.43
C ILE A 188 6.83 5.14 -12.27
N ARG A 189 7.11 4.08 -11.52
CA ARG A 189 6.16 3.02 -11.25
C ARG A 189 4.90 3.56 -10.56
N GLU A 190 5.05 4.43 -9.56
CA GLU A 190 3.92 5.00 -8.84
C GLU A 190 3.05 5.93 -9.69
N PHE A 191 3.62 6.66 -10.63
CA PHE A 191 2.85 7.44 -11.60
C PHE A 191 1.81 6.57 -12.34
N PHE A 192 2.23 5.42 -12.86
CA PHE A 192 1.32 4.48 -13.51
C PHE A 192 0.40 3.75 -12.52
N ALA A 193 0.92 3.40 -11.34
CA ALA A 193 0.14 2.72 -10.31
C ALA A 193 -0.99 3.61 -9.75
N ARG A 194 -0.80 4.92 -9.66
CA ARG A 194 -1.84 5.89 -9.28
C ARG A 194 -2.92 5.98 -10.35
N THR A 195 -2.54 6.07 -11.62
CA THR A 195 -3.50 6.05 -12.74
C THR A 195 -4.34 4.77 -12.70
N LEU A 196 -3.71 3.61 -12.51
CA LEU A 196 -4.43 2.33 -12.38
C LEU A 196 -5.36 2.32 -11.17
N ALA A 197 -4.91 2.79 -10.00
CA ALA A 197 -5.73 2.86 -8.80
C ALA A 197 -6.96 3.78 -8.99
N TRP A 198 -6.79 4.87 -9.73
CA TRP A 198 -7.91 5.75 -10.09
C TRP A 198 -8.94 5.03 -10.97
N VAL A 199 -8.47 4.31 -11.98
CA VAL A 199 -9.31 3.52 -12.90
C VAL A 199 -10.02 2.39 -12.13
N ASP A 200 -9.28 1.64 -11.30
CA ASP A 200 -9.83 0.58 -10.45
C ASP A 200 -10.99 1.07 -9.59
N MET A 201 -10.84 2.23 -8.96
CA MET A 201 -11.83 2.73 -8.00
C MET A 201 -12.99 3.51 -8.62
N ASN A 202 -12.78 4.20 -9.76
CA ASN A 202 -13.81 5.07 -10.32
C ASN A 202 -14.54 4.44 -11.52
N LEU A 203 -13.88 3.54 -12.28
CA LEU A 203 -14.46 2.91 -13.46
C LEU A 203 -14.88 1.46 -13.21
N PHE A 204 -13.98 0.64 -12.66
CA PHE A 204 -14.21 -0.80 -12.53
C PHE A 204 -14.72 -1.23 -11.15
N LYS A 205 -14.58 -0.39 -10.12
CA LYS A 205 -14.89 -0.73 -8.72
C LYS A 205 -14.26 -2.06 -8.32
N THR A 206 -12.98 -2.19 -8.63
CA THR A 206 -12.22 -3.43 -8.46
C THR A 206 -12.20 -3.88 -7.01
N ASN A 207 -12.52 -5.15 -6.78
CA ASN A 207 -12.41 -5.80 -5.48
C ASN A 207 -10.99 -6.37 -5.28
N PRO A 208 -10.59 -6.67 -4.02
CA PRO A 208 -9.35 -7.38 -3.75
C PRO A 208 -9.41 -8.78 -4.36
N LYS A 209 -8.22 -9.30 -4.71
CA LYS A 209 -8.10 -10.62 -5.36
C LYS A 209 -8.70 -11.74 -4.51
N TYR A 210 -8.55 -11.66 -3.19
CA TYR A 210 -9.11 -12.61 -2.24
C TYR A 210 -9.75 -11.87 -1.07
N LEU A 211 -10.97 -12.21 -0.77
CA LEU A 211 -11.64 -11.95 0.50
C LEU A 211 -11.75 -13.29 1.23
N GLY A 212 -11.82 -13.26 2.53
CA GLY A 212 -11.98 -14.44 3.38
C GLY A 212 -12.96 -14.12 4.51
N ASP A 213 -13.08 -15.04 5.46
CA ASP A 213 -13.89 -14.81 6.65
C ASP A 213 -13.32 -13.66 7.49
N PRO A 214 -14.18 -12.87 8.16
CA PRO A 214 -13.76 -11.81 9.05
C PRO A 214 -12.87 -12.32 10.20
N PHE A 215 -11.80 -11.60 10.47
CA PHE A 215 -10.88 -11.85 11.57
C PHE A 215 -10.57 -10.56 12.31
N PRO A 216 -11.44 -10.15 13.26
CA PRO A 216 -11.35 -8.84 13.90
C PRO A 216 -10.00 -8.57 14.59
N ILE A 217 -9.47 -7.35 14.39
CA ILE A 217 -8.18 -6.89 14.93
C ILE A 217 -8.16 -6.81 16.46
N GLU A 218 -9.34 -6.75 17.10
CA GLU A 218 -9.48 -6.77 18.57
C GLU A 218 -9.11 -8.13 19.18
N GLY A 219 -9.08 -9.20 18.38
CA GLY A 219 -8.73 -10.55 18.84
C GLY A 219 -7.24 -10.77 19.06
N SER A 220 -6.84 -12.05 19.03
CA SER A 220 -5.44 -12.46 19.07
C SER A 220 -4.92 -12.73 17.65
N GLY A 221 -3.84 -12.08 17.28
CA GLY A 221 -3.23 -12.22 15.95
C GLY A 221 -2.59 -13.58 15.67
N ILE A 222 -2.26 -14.38 16.70
CA ILE A 222 -1.53 -15.66 16.56
C ILE A 222 -2.22 -16.61 15.55
N LYS A 223 -3.56 -16.63 15.55
CA LYS A 223 -4.32 -17.49 14.62
C LYS A 223 -4.13 -17.13 13.15
N THR A 224 -3.70 -15.89 12.86
CA THR A 224 -3.44 -15.40 11.50
C THR A 224 -2.08 -15.85 10.96
N TRP A 225 -1.23 -16.45 11.79
CA TRP A 225 0.15 -16.84 11.41
C TRP A 225 0.24 -18.14 10.63
N LYS A 226 -0.85 -18.93 10.57
CA LYS A 226 -0.86 -20.17 9.80
C LYS A 226 -0.47 -19.93 8.35
N GLY A 227 0.52 -20.71 7.85
CA GLY A 227 1.10 -20.52 6.53
C GLY A 227 2.29 -19.57 6.46
N SER A 228 2.65 -18.88 7.56
CA SER A 228 3.87 -18.04 7.62
C SER A 228 5.01 -18.70 8.38
N VAL A 229 4.72 -19.40 9.46
CA VAL A 229 5.72 -19.93 10.39
C VAL A 229 5.51 -21.42 10.70
N LEU A 230 4.27 -21.89 10.56
CA LEU A 230 3.87 -23.28 10.87
C LEU A 230 3.73 -24.11 9.61
#